data_e1d898b1a8397ccc7b6c7ed13ab71a58
#
_entry.id   e1d898b1a8397ccc7b6c7ed13ab71a58
#
_cell.length_a   1.000
_cell.length_b   1.000
_cell.length_c   1.000
_cell.angle_alpha   90.00
_cell.angle_beta   90.00
_cell.angle_gamma   90.00
#
_symmetry.space_group_name_H-M   'P 1'
#
loop_
_entity.id
_entity.type
_entity.pdbx_description
1 polymer ?
#
loop_
_entity_poly.entity_id
_entity_poly.type
_entity_poly.pdbx_seq_one_letter_code
_entity_poly.pdbx_strand_id
1 'polypeptide(L)'
;MQDPSVVKILQKQGEINDELDYAIMNYLLQNRGPGYTACQPSLVELENGKQAIKMNLDHTFVDKDNQLMGLGIVGKIYIDLDTLQVLYCTPKEDLESNIKVLKDAGIEAEIRPKGKY
;
A
#
# COMPACT_ATOMS: atom_id res chain seq x y z
N MET A 1 3.50 14.37 7.33
CA MET A 1 4.46 13.29 6.95
C MET A 1 5.05 13.61 5.61
N GLN A 2 6.36 13.46 5.51
CA GLN A 2 7.05 13.61 4.22
C GLN A 2 7.26 12.24 3.58
N ASP A 3 7.18 12.21 2.26
CA ASP A 3 7.54 11.03 1.48
C ASP A 3 9.03 10.74 1.67
N PRO A 4 9.39 9.57 2.25
CA PRO A 4 10.79 9.24 2.49
C PRO A 4 11.56 9.05 1.20
N SER A 5 12.83 9.43 1.22
CA SER A 5 13.75 9.16 0.10
C SER A 5 14.40 7.80 0.30
N VAL A 6 14.20 6.92 -0.66
CA VAL A 6 14.83 5.59 -0.69
C VAL A 6 16.21 5.72 -1.31
N VAL A 7 17.26 5.36 -0.57
CA VAL A 7 18.64 5.39 -1.08
C VAL A 7 19.10 4.02 -1.57
N LYS A 8 18.47 2.94 -1.11
CA LYS A 8 18.87 1.59 -1.50
C LYS A 8 17.70 0.62 -1.34
N ILE A 9 17.53 -0.27 -2.32
CA ILE A 9 16.62 -1.41 -2.19
C ILE A 9 17.45 -2.57 -1.65
N LEU A 10 17.13 -3.02 -0.42
CA LEU A 10 17.82 -4.12 0.24
C LEU A 10 17.28 -5.47 -0.20
N GLN A 11 15.97 -5.53 -0.45
CA GLN A 11 15.30 -6.75 -0.91
C GLN A 11 14.05 -6.35 -1.69
N LYS A 12 14.00 -6.74 -2.99
CA LYS A 12 12.89 -6.37 -3.87
C LYS A 12 11.57 -7.04 -3.50
N GLN A 13 11.64 -8.27 -2.98
CA GLN A 13 10.47 -8.99 -2.49
C GLN A 13 10.65 -9.21 -1.00
N GLY A 14 10.05 -8.33 -0.22
CA GLY A 14 10.06 -8.45 1.23
C GLY A 14 9.01 -9.43 1.71
N GLU A 15 9.17 -9.87 2.94
CA GLU A 15 8.19 -10.69 3.62
C GLU A 15 7.51 -9.88 4.70
N ILE A 16 6.22 -10.12 4.90
CA ILE A 16 5.48 -9.55 6.01
C ILE A 16 4.85 -10.67 6.83
N ASN A 17 4.86 -10.48 8.15
CA ASN A 17 4.18 -11.40 9.06
C ASN A 17 2.76 -10.90 9.37
N ASP A 18 2.00 -11.70 10.09
CA ASP A 18 0.61 -11.37 10.41
C ASP A 18 0.49 -10.11 11.26
N GLU A 19 1.43 -9.88 12.16
CA GLU A 19 1.45 -8.67 13.00
C GLU A 19 1.62 -7.40 12.16
N LEU A 20 2.55 -7.43 11.22
CA LEU A 20 2.79 -6.30 10.32
C LEU A 20 1.59 -6.08 9.40
N ASP A 21 1.03 -7.16 8.85
CA ASP A 21 -0.16 -7.09 8.00
C ASP A 21 -1.34 -6.46 8.75
N TYR A 22 -1.59 -6.91 9.97
CA TYR A 22 -2.65 -6.36 10.81
C TYR A 22 -2.43 -4.86 11.08
N ALA A 23 -1.19 -4.47 11.40
CA ALA A 23 -0.86 -3.06 11.67
C ALA A 23 -1.13 -2.18 10.45
N ILE A 24 -0.76 -2.65 9.26
CA ILE A 24 -0.98 -1.94 7.99
C ILE A 24 -2.48 -1.79 7.71
N MET A 25 -3.22 -2.89 7.78
CA MET A 25 -4.66 -2.87 7.47
C MET A 25 -5.43 -2.00 8.45
N ASN A 26 -5.08 -2.07 9.73
CA ASN A 26 -5.71 -1.24 10.75
C ASN A 26 -5.42 0.26 10.51
N TYR A 27 -4.18 0.59 10.19
CA TYR A 27 -3.81 1.98 9.87
C TYR A 27 -4.61 2.51 8.67
N LEU A 28 -4.66 1.73 7.59
CA LEU A 28 -5.37 2.13 6.37
C LEU A 28 -6.86 2.34 6.64
N LEU A 29 -7.48 1.42 7.35
CA LEU A 29 -8.91 1.51 7.65
C LEU A 29 -9.23 2.74 8.48
N GLN A 30 -8.40 3.05 9.48
CA GLN A 30 -8.64 4.18 10.39
C GLN A 30 -8.28 5.53 9.77
N ASN A 31 -7.28 5.59 8.89
CA ASN A 31 -6.71 6.86 8.43
C ASN A 31 -6.97 7.16 6.95
N ARG A 32 -7.33 6.15 6.15
CA ARG A 32 -7.61 6.34 4.71
C ARG A 32 -9.00 5.86 4.32
N GLY A 33 -9.60 4.99 5.11
CA GLY A 33 -10.91 4.44 4.84
C GLY A 33 -10.84 3.06 4.20
N PRO A 34 -11.99 2.45 3.89
CA PRO A 34 -12.04 1.13 3.27
C PRO A 34 -11.61 1.20 1.80
N GLY A 35 -11.27 0.04 1.24
CA GLY A 35 -11.01 -0.09 -0.19
C GLY A 35 -9.54 -0.02 -0.58
N TYR A 36 -8.61 -0.05 0.38
CA TYR A 36 -7.18 -0.06 0.07
C TYR A 36 -6.54 -1.35 0.56
N THR A 37 -5.67 -1.92 -0.29
CA THR A 37 -4.89 -3.11 0.04
C THR A 37 -3.42 -2.81 -0.21
N ALA A 38 -2.57 -3.12 0.77
CA ALA A 38 -1.13 -3.01 0.61
C ALA A 38 -0.60 -4.27 -0.09
N CYS A 39 0.31 -4.09 -1.02
CA CYS A 39 0.86 -5.17 -1.84
C CYS A 39 2.31 -4.89 -2.21
N GLN A 40 2.98 -5.90 -2.75
CA GLN A 40 4.33 -5.83 -3.29
C GLN A 40 5.34 -5.28 -2.26
N PRO A 41 5.49 -5.94 -1.10
CA PRO A 41 6.43 -5.47 -0.08
C PRO A 41 7.87 -5.53 -0.57
N SER A 42 8.65 -4.50 -0.25
CA SER A 42 10.10 -4.49 -0.48
C SER A 42 10.80 -3.92 0.74
N LEU A 43 12.00 -4.43 1.03
CA LEU A 43 12.84 -3.91 2.11
C LEU A 43 13.73 -2.82 1.53
N VAL A 44 13.68 -1.64 2.12
CA VAL A 44 14.43 -0.48 1.64
C VAL A 44 15.19 0.19 2.76
N GLU A 45 16.27 0.89 2.40
CA GLU A 45 16.98 1.79 3.30
C GLU A 45 16.63 3.23 2.92
N LEU A 46 16.27 4.01 3.92
CA LEU A 46 15.91 5.41 3.75
C LEU A 46 17.11 6.33 3.96
N GLU A 47 17.00 7.56 3.51
CA GLU A 47 18.06 8.57 3.57
C GLU A 47 18.59 8.78 4.99
N ASN A 48 17.75 8.64 6.02
CA ASN A 48 18.17 8.78 7.41
C ASN A 48 18.81 7.51 8.00
N GLY A 49 19.08 6.49 7.19
CA GLY A 49 19.67 5.22 7.62
C GLY A 49 18.69 4.22 8.18
N LYS A 50 17.42 4.56 8.32
CA LYS A 50 16.40 3.62 8.77
C LYS A 50 16.06 2.60 7.70
N GLN A 51 15.77 1.37 8.12
CA GLN A 51 15.22 0.34 7.25
C GLN A 51 13.70 0.32 7.38
N ALA A 52 13.03 0.18 6.26
CA ALA A 52 11.58 0.19 6.20
C ALA A 52 11.06 -0.84 5.20
N ILE A 53 9.84 -1.27 5.41
CA ILE A 53 9.09 -1.99 4.39
C ILE A 53 8.30 -0.96 3.60
N LYS A 54 8.52 -0.94 2.29
CA LYS A 54 7.72 -0.16 1.36
C LYS A 54 6.70 -1.09 0.72
N MET A 55 5.44 -0.67 0.69
CA MET A 55 4.38 -1.40 -0.03
C MET A 55 3.62 -0.44 -0.93
N ASN A 56 3.16 -0.96 -2.05
CA ASN A 56 2.23 -0.24 -2.91
C ASN A 56 0.81 -0.39 -2.38
N LEU A 57 -0.02 0.62 -2.63
CA LEU A 57 -1.43 0.59 -2.27
C LEU A 57 -2.27 0.42 -3.54
N ASP A 58 -3.13 -0.59 -3.52
CA ASP A 58 -4.09 -0.88 -4.58
C ASP A 58 -5.48 -0.47 -4.09
N HIS A 59 -6.26 0.14 -4.97
CA HIS A 59 -7.67 0.37 -4.67
C HIS A 59 -8.45 -0.89 -5.00
N THR A 60 -9.07 -1.49 -3.98
CA THR A 60 -9.83 -2.72 -4.11
C THR A 60 -11.28 -2.52 -3.74
N PHE A 61 -12.16 -3.28 -4.39
CA PHE A 61 -13.59 -3.27 -4.13
C PHE A 61 -14.16 -4.65 -4.43
N VAL A 62 -15.35 -4.90 -3.92
CA VAL A 62 -16.05 -6.16 -4.17
C VAL A 62 -17.09 -5.91 -5.25
N ASP A 63 -17.07 -6.73 -6.30
CA ASP A 63 -18.02 -6.62 -7.40
C ASP A 63 -19.36 -7.32 -7.08
N LYS A 64 -20.29 -7.30 -8.04
CA LYS A 64 -21.61 -7.92 -7.87
C LYS A 64 -21.55 -9.43 -7.70
N ASP A 65 -20.46 -10.09 -8.14
CA ASP A 65 -20.25 -11.53 -8.00
C ASP A 65 -19.48 -11.87 -6.73
N ASN A 66 -19.32 -10.92 -5.82
CA ASN A 66 -18.60 -11.05 -4.55
C ASN A 66 -17.11 -11.34 -4.73
N GLN A 67 -16.54 -10.93 -5.85
CA GLN A 67 -15.10 -11.07 -6.11
C GLN A 67 -14.35 -9.81 -5.71
N LEU A 68 -13.14 -9.98 -5.15
CA LEU A 68 -12.27 -8.88 -4.83
C LEU A 68 -11.59 -8.38 -6.11
N MET A 69 -11.85 -7.12 -6.45
CA MET A 69 -11.34 -6.49 -7.66
C MET A 69 -10.32 -5.43 -7.29
N GLY A 70 -9.25 -5.32 -8.08
CA GLY A 70 -8.23 -4.28 -7.91
C GLY A 70 -8.17 -3.37 -9.11
N LEU A 71 -8.20 -2.06 -8.88
CA LEU A 71 -8.13 -1.06 -9.95
C LEU A 71 -6.69 -0.80 -10.40
N GLY A 72 -5.73 -0.98 -9.51
CA GLY A 72 -4.33 -0.70 -9.77
C GLY A 72 -3.68 0.08 -8.64
N ILE A 73 -2.42 0.42 -8.81
CA ILE A 73 -1.62 1.09 -7.78
C ILE A 73 -1.99 2.57 -7.73
N VAL A 74 -2.42 3.02 -6.55
CA VAL A 74 -2.86 4.40 -6.32
C VAL A 74 -2.00 5.14 -5.30
N GLY A 75 -1.09 4.44 -4.63
CA GLY A 75 -0.22 5.06 -3.65
C GLY A 75 0.78 4.10 -3.06
N LYS A 76 1.37 4.49 -1.94
CA LYS A 76 2.39 3.71 -1.24
C LYS A 76 2.35 3.97 0.25
N ILE A 77 2.94 3.04 1.01
CA ILE A 77 3.08 3.15 2.45
C ILE A 77 4.47 2.65 2.85
N TYR A 78 5.07 3.29 3.84
CA TYR A 78 6.35 2.92 4.42
C TYR A 78 6.15 2.63 5.89
N ILE A 79 6.66 1.48 6.35
CA ILE A 79 6.54 1.02 7.73
C ILE A 79 7.94 0.86 8.32
N ASP A 80 8.19 1.45 9.48
CA ASP A 80 9.44 1.28 10.21
C ASP A 80 9.58 -0.18 10.63
N LEU A 81 10.72 -0.80 10.27
CA LEU A 81 10.93 -2.20 10.54
C LEU A 81 11.08 -2.51 12.04
N ASP A 82 11.60 -1.57 12.81
CA ASP A 82 11.86 -1.77 14.23
C ASP A 82 10.62 -1.51 15.09
N THR A 83 9.86 -0.47 14.77
CA THR A 83 8.75 -0.01 15.61
C THR A 83 7.38 -0.41 15.06
N LEU A 84 7.30 -0.84 13.81
CA LEU A 84 6.07 -1.12 13.05
C LEU A 84 5.17 0.12 12.91
N GLN A 85 5.73 1.30 13.09
CA GLN A 85 5.00 2.55 12.90
C GLN A 85 5.01 2.97 11.44
N VAL A 86 3.92 3.57 11.00
CA VAL A 86 3.82 4.12 9.65
C VAL A 86 4.67 5.38 9.57
N LEU A 87 5.67 5.35 8.68
CA LEU A 87 6.55 6.50 8.42
C LEU A 87 5.94 7.44 7.38
N TYR A 88 5.22 6.87 6.43
CA TYR A 88 4.55 7.63 5.37
C TYR A 88 3.42 6.78 4.78
N CYS A 89 2.35 7.45 4.43
CA CYS A 89 1.27 6.87 3.63
C CYS A 89 0.75 7.98 2.71
N THR A 90 0.54 7.66 1.45
CA THR A 90 0.01 8.63 0.48
C THR A 90 -1.24 9.30 1.06
N PRO A 91 -1.32 10.65 1.02
CA PRO A 91 -2.47 11.38 1.56
C PRO A 91 -3.78 10.95 0.91
N LYS A 92 -4.87 11.04 1.68
CA LYS A 92 -6.18 10.58 1.24
C LYS A 92 -6.62 11.27 -0.07
N GLU A 93 -6.42 12.57 -0.17
CA GLU A 93 -6.80 13.33 -1.37
C GLU A 93 -6.01 12.90 -2.59
N ASP A 94 -4.75 12.50 -2.42
CA ASP A 94 -3.93 12.00 -3.53
C ASP A 94 -4.38 10.59 -3.95
N LEU A 95 -4.75 9.75 -2.99
CA LEU A 95 -5.32 8.44 -3.28
C LEU A 95 -6.61 8.57 -4.11
N GLU A 96 -7.50 9.45 -3.69
CA GLU A 96 -8.77 9.71 -4.39
C GLU A 96 -8.53 10.25 -5.80
N SER A 97 -7.59 11.17 -5.95
CA SER A 97 -7.20 11.73 -7.23
C SER A 97 -6.63 10.66 -8.17
N ASN A 98 -5.78 9.79 -7.65
CA ASN A 98 -5.18 8.70 -8.42
C ASN A 98 -6.22 7.67 -8.86
N ILE A 99 -7.19 7.36 -8.02
CA ILE A 99 -8.32 6.49 -8.38
C ILE A 99 -9.09 7.10 -9.56
N LYS A 100 -9.38 8.39 -9.48
CA LYS A 100 -10.08 9.09 -10.56
C LYS A 100 -9.31 9.06 -11.87
N VAL A 101 -8.00 9.27 -11.82
CA VAL A 101 -7.13 9.21 -13.01
C VAL A 101 -7.20 7.83 -13.67
N LEU A 102 -7.14 6.76 -12.90
CA LEU A 102 -7.22 5.40 -13.43
C LEU A 102 -8.59 5.12 -14.04
N LYS A 103 -9.66 5.55 -13.41
CA LYS A 103 -11.02 5.38 -13.94
C LYS A 103 -11.22 6.18 -15.23
N ASP A 104 -10.78 7.42 -15.26
CA ASP A 104 -10.91 8.30 -16.43
C ASP A 104 -10.08 7.80 -17.62
N ALA A 105 -8.96 7.12 -17.33
CA ALA A 105 -8.12 6.50 -18.37
C ALA A 105 -8.70 5.18 -18.91
N GLY A 106 -9.83 4.71 -18.37
CA GLY A 106 -10.46 3.48 -18.81
C GLY A 106 -9.73 2.20 -18.38
N ILE A 107 -8.95 2.28 -17.30
CA ILE A 107 -8.26 1.10 -16.75
C ILE A 107 -9.29 0.13 -16.17
N GLU A 108 -9.26 -1.11 -16.64
CA GLU A 108 -10.16 -2.15 -16.16
C GLU A 108 -9.64 -2.75 -14.86
N ALA A 109 -10.56 -3.01 -13.93
CA ALA A 109 -10.23 -3.69 -12.68
C ALA A 109 -9.93 -5.17 -12.93
N GLU A 110 -9.02 -5.71 -12.15
CA GLU A 110 -8.60 -7.11 -12.21
C GLU A 110 -8.98 -7.84 -10.94
N ILE A 111 -9.20 -9.16 -11.06
CA ILE A 111 -9.48 -10.01 -9.89
C ILE A 111 -8.24 -10.08 -9.02
N ARG A 112 -8.40 -9.88 -7.70
CA ARG A 112 -7.33 -9.97 -6.72
C ARG A 112 -7.58 -11.13 -5.76
N PRO A 113 -6.58 -11.99 -5.52
CA PRO A 113 -6.69 -13.01 -4.48
C PRO A 113 -6.77 -12.36 -3.10
N LYS A 114 -7.69 -12.85 -2.27
CA LYS A 114 -7.81 -12.36 -0.89
C LYS A 114 -6.60 -12.79 -0.07
N GLY A 115 -6.02 -11.83 0.70
CA GLY A 115 -4.91 -12.10 1.60
C GLY A 115 -3.59 -12.42 0.93
N LYS A 116 -3.41 -12.08 -0.34
CA LYS A 116 -2.17 -12.26 -1.09
C LYS A 116 -1.60 -10.93 -1.52
N TYR A 117 -0.28 -10.87 -1.54
CA TYR A 117 0.46 -9.68 -1.96
C TYR A 117 1.30 -9.96 -3.19
#